data_05a96b0668134260f283dcf119a5134b
#
_entry.id   05a96b0668134260f283dcf119a5134b
#
_cell.length_a   1.000
_cell.length_b   1.000
_cell.length_c   1.000
_cell.angle_alpha   90.00
_cell.angle_beta   90.00
_cell.angle_gamma   90.00
#
_symmetry.space_group_name_H-M   'P 1'
#
loop_
_entity.id
_entity.type
_entity.pdbx_description
1 polymer ?
#
loop_
_entity_poly.entity_id
_entity_poly.type
_entity_poly.pdbx_seq_one_letter_code
_entity_poly.pdbx_strand_id
1 'polypeptide(L)'
;MNRAFSPFVKSLFVALLAVSAAASANQEKKPAHAEAAVVKADAGKGATLYAEGDAARGLPACVSCHGAAGNSTIAANPKLAGLNEVYLNKQLVEFTKPERNQPVMTGFAKMLTDAEKKNIAAYLAVQTPKPGAAKNKDTVELGKRIYRGGIAEKSVPACASCHGASGTGMPIQYPRLGGQHQDYTVAQLTAFRGGARKNSAQMSTIAMRLSDDEMKAVADYVAGLK
;
A
#
# COMPACT_ATOMS: atom_id res chain seq x y z
N MET A 1 32.43 26.49 -61.95
CA MET A 1 33.92 26.50 -62.08
C MET A 1 34.40 25.43 -61.15
N ASN A 2 34.62 24.19 -61.65
CA ASN A 2 35.92 23.58 -61.95
C ASN A 2 36.84 23.54 -60.74
N ARG A 3 37.30 22.43 -60.18
CA ARG A 3 37.94 21.18 -60.71
C ARG A 3 38.02 20.22 -59.51
N ALA A 4 37.67 19.00 -59.53
CA ALA A 4 38.34 17.79 -60.07
C ALA A 4 39.84 17.62 -59.61
N PHE A 5 40.13 16.54 -58.84
CA PHE A 5 40.92 15.42 -59.30
C PHE A 5 41.29 14.47 -58.14
N SER A 6 40.94 13.24 -58.32
CA SER A 6 41.44 11.97 -57.79
C SER A 6 42.90 11.73 -58.30
N PRO A 7 43.59 10.57 -58.05
CA PRO A 7 43.60 9.53 -57.02
C PRO A 7 45.06 9.20 -56.59
N PHE A 8 45.29 8.22 -55.73
CA PHE A 8 46.25 7.11 -55.92
C PHE A 8 46.22 6.11 -54.77
N VAL A 9 45.95 4.92 -55.18
CA VAL A 9 46.10 3.62 -54.57
C VAL A 9 47.49 3.39 -54.03
N LYS A 10 47.62 2.71 -52.89
CA LYS A 10 48.66 1.65 -52.72
C LYS A 10 48.18 0.66 -51.64
N SER A 11 47.84 -0.52 -52.14
CA SER A 11 47.67 -1.74 -51.36
C SER A 11 48.94 -2.07 -50.58
N LEU A 12 48.75 -2.42 -49.31
CA LEU A 12 49.79 -3.18 -48.59
C LEU A 12 49.06 -4.35 -47.90
N PHE A 13 49.23 -5.52 -48.47
CA PHE A 13 48.88 -6.80 -47.86
C PHE A 13 49.85 -7.06 -46.70
N VAL A 14 49.37 -7.12 -45.50
CA VAL A 14 50.08 -7.71 -44.37
C VAL A 14 49.27 -8.92 -43.90
N ALA A 15 49.82 -10.09 -44.20
CA ALA A 15 49.36 -11.35 -43.67
C ALA A 15 49.64 -11.40 -42.15
N LEU A 16 48.65 -11.44 -41.30
CA LEU A 16 48.81 -11.76 -39.90
C LEU A 16 48.31 -13.18 -39.64
N LEU A 17 49.27 -13.97 -39.20
CA LEU A 17 49.07 -15.34 -38.72
C LEU A 17 48.06 -15.41 -37.61
N ALA A 18 47.06 -16.27 -37.76
CA ALA A 18 46.12 -16.62 -36.73
C ALA A 18 46.81 -17.50 -35.68
N VAL A 19 47.01 -16.97 -34.50
CA VAL A 19 47.31 -17.78 -33.30
C VAL A 19 46.00 -18.02 -32.59
N SER A 20 45.50 -19.25 -32.74
CA SER A 20 44.31 -19.71 -32.00
C SER A 20 44.68 -20.00 -30.55
N ALA A 21 44.51 -19.05 -29.66
CA ALA A 21 44.53 -19.30 -28.24
C ALA A 21 43.14 -19.79 -27.83
N ALA A 22 43.02 -21.08 -27.54
CA ALA A 22 41.84 -21.66 -26.90
C ALA A 22 41.77 -21.16 -25.45
N ALA A 23 41.00 -20.10 -25.25
CA ALA A 23 40.63 -19.67 -23.92
C ALA A 23 39.48 -20.61 -23.43
N SER A 24 39.85 -21.58 -22.60
CA SER A 24 38.83 -22.32 -21.80
C SER A 24 38.13 -21.36 -20.90
N ALA A 25 36.95 -20.92 -21.31
CA ALA A 25 36.03 -20.18 -20.46
C ALA A 25 35.56 -21.13 -19.35
N ASN A 26 36.13 -21.03 -18.18
CA ASN A 26 35.59 -21.60 -16.96
C ASN A 26 34.28 -20.87 -16.66
N GLN A 27 33.17 -21.42 -17.11
CA GLN A 27 31.84 -20.95 -16.71
C GLN A 27 31.64 -21.31 -15.23
N GLU A 28 31.95 -20.38 -14.35
CA GLU A 28 31.46 -20.43 -12.99
C GLU A 28 29.93 -20.51 -13.05
N LYS A 29 29.40 -21.68 -12.71
CA LYS A 29 27.96 -21.92 -12.52
C LYS A 29 27.50 -20.96 -11.42
N LYS A 30 26.93 -19.82 -11.82
CA LYS A 30 26.18 -18.94 -10.92
C LYS A 30 25.19 -19.80 -10.14
N PRO A 31 25.21 -19.77 -8.79
CA PRO A 31 24.25 -20.57 -8.02
C PRO A 31 22.85 -20.20 -8.49
N ALA A 32 22.08 -21.18 -8.92
CA ALA A 32 20.68 -21.01 -9.20
C ALA A 32 20.04 -20.53 -7.90
N HIS A 33 19.63 -19.26 -7.88
CA HIS A 33 18.69 -18.80 -6.86
C HIS A 33 17.47 -19.73 -7.01
N ALA A 34 17.28 -20.62 -6.05
CA ALA A 34 16.04 -21.35 -5.93
C ALA A 34 14.94 -20.28 -5.82
N GLU A 35 14.21 -20.10 -6.89
CA GLU A 35 13.03 -19.24 -6.92
C GLU A 35 12.08 -19.86 -5.90
N ALA A 36 12.02 -19.26 -4.71
CA ALA A 36 11.10 -19.70 -3.68
C ALA A 36 9.71 -19.69 -4.31
N ALA A 37 9.10 -20.86 -4.46
CA ALA A 37 7.78 -21.00 -5.06
C ALA A 37 6.86 -19.96 -4.42
N VAL A 38 6.36 -19.02 -5.24
CA VAL A 38 5.43 -17.99 -4.77
C VAL A 38 4.17 -18.71 -4.33
N VAL A 39 4.06 -19.00 -3.04
CA VAL A 39 2.87 -19.64 -2.47
C VAL A 39 1.70 -18.69 -2.73
N LYS A 40 0.79 -19.12 -3.60
CA LYS A 40 -0.43 -18.35 -3.92
C LYS A 40 -1.25 -18.22 -2.64
N ALA A 41 -1.76 -17.02 -2.38
CA ALA A 41 -2.61 -16.77 -1.24
C ALA A 41 -3.91 -17.60 -1.34
N ASP A 42 -4.33 -18.15 -0.20
CA ASP A 42 -5.54 -18.97 -0.06
C ASP A 42 -6.60 -18.19 0.75
N ALA A 43 -7.56 -17.63 0.04
CA ALA A 43 -8.63 -16.83 0.65
C ALA A 43 -9.53 -17.68 1.57
N GLY A 44 -9.67 -19.01 1.33
CA GLY A 44 -10.44 -19.90 2.19
C GLY A 44 -9.78 -20.08 3.57
N LYS A 45 -8.48 -20.34 3.59
CA LYS A 45 -7.70 -20.35 4.85
C LYS A 45 -7.72 -19.00 5.54
N GLY A 46 -7.68 -17.92 4.75
CA GLY A 46 -7.81 -16.55 5.28
C GLY A 46 -9.16 -16.33 5.94
N ALA A 47 -10.25 -16.79 5.34
CA ALA A 47 -11.61 -16.71 5.89
C ALA A 47 -11.73 -17.45 7.23
N THR A 48 -11.25 -18.69 7.30
CA THR A 48 -11.27 -19.50 8.52
C THR A 48 -10.50 -18.79 9.65
N LEU A 49 -9.25 -18.39 9.39
CA LEU A 49 -8.44 -17.73 10.41
C LEU A 49 -9.02 -16.37 10.84
N TYR A 50 -9.63 -15.64 9.91
CA TYR A 50 -10.30 -14.38 10.19
C TYR A 50 -11.51 -14.57 11.11
N ALA A 51 -12.32 -15.61 10.86
CA ALA A 51 -13.55 -15.86 11.60
C ALA A 51 -13.32 -16.54 12.95
N GLU A 52 -12.32 -17.40 13.07
CA GLU A 52 -12.13 -18.30 14.22
C GLU A 52 -10.91 -17.92 15.07
N GLY A 53 -9.91 -17.26 14.48
CA GLY A 53 -8.63 -17.06 15.13
C GLY A 53 -7.84 -18.38 15.28
N ASP A 54 -6.98 -18.43 16.29
CA ASP A 54 -6.24 -19.64 16.67
C ASP A 54 -6.04 -19.66 18.19
N ALA A 55 -6.94 -20.36 18.87
CA ALA A 55 -6.95 -20.42 20.33
C ALA A 55 -5.68 -21.07 20.91
N ALA A 56 -5.06 -22.02 20.19
CA ALA A 56 -3.84 -22.68 20.64
C ALA A 56 -2.65 -21.70 20.71
N ARG A 57 -2.64 -20.69 19.85
CA ARG A 57 -1.63 -19.60 19.85
C ARG A 57 -2.09 -18.37 20.61
N GLY A 58 -3.30 -18.34 21.15
CA GLY A 58 -3.88 -17.14 21.78
C GLY A 58 -4.21 -16.03 20.78
N LEU A 59 -4.36 -16.34 19.49
CA LEU A 59 -4.75 -15.39 18.46
C LEU A 59 -6.29 -15.29 18.39
N PRO A 60 -6.89 -14.13 18.77
CA PRO A 60 -8.33 -13.97 18.73
C PRO A 60 -8.84 -13.90 17.28
N ALA A 61 -10.12 -14.23 17.10
CA ALA A 61 -10.82 -14.06 15.84
C ALA A 61 -10.82 -12.57 15.41
N CYS A 62 -10.35 -12.26 14.22
CA CYS A 62 -10.26 -10.88 13.70
C CYS A 62 -11.66 -10.25 13.55
N VAL A 63 -12.67 -11.09 13.29
CA VAL A 63 -14.07 -10.69 13.17
C VAL A 63 -14.61 -9.98 14.41
N SER A 64 -14.09 -10.29 15.60
CA SER A 64 -14.53 -9.68 16.86
C SER A 64 -14.32 -8.16 16.90
N CYS A 65 -13.28 -7.67 16.25
CA CYS A 65 -12.94 -6.25 16.18
C CYS A 65 -13.25 -5.62 14.82
N HIS A 66 -13.00 -6.37 13.73
CA HIS A 66 -13.15 -5.84 12.38
C HIS A 66 -14.50 -6.19 11.71
N GLY A 67 -15.38 -6.89 12.42
CA GLY A 67 -16.73 -7.21 11.98
C GLY A 67 -16.78 -8.28 10.90
N ALA A 68 -17.98 -8.78 10.62
CA ALA A 68 -18.22 -9.78 9.59
C ALA A 68 -17.73 -9.28 8.23
N ALA A 69 -16.96 -10.13 7.53
CA ALA A 69 -16.40 -9.82 6.22
C ALA A 69 -15.60 -8.50 6.18
N GLY A 70 -14.98 -8.10 7.29
CA GLY A 70 -14.21 -6.85 7.36
C GLY A 70 -15.03 -5.58 7.42
N ASN A 71 -16.32 -5.67 7.71
CA ASN A 71 -17.23 -4.51 7.82
C ASN A 71 -17.45 -4.14 9.30
N SER A 72 -16.42 -3.60 9.94
CA SER A 72 -16.47 -3.14 11.32
C SER A 72 -17.64 -2.17 11.56
N THR A 73 -18.28 -2.30 12.72
CA THR A 73 -19.26 -1.33 13.26
C THR A 73 -18.65 -0.51 14.40
N ILE A 74 -17.42 -0.81 14.81
CA ILE A 74 -16.70 -0.13 15.88
C ILE A 74 -15.90 1.01 15.28
N ALA A 75 -16.19 2.25 15.67
CA ALA A 75 -15.61 3.45 15.06
C ALA A 75 -14.08 3.52 15.11
N ALA A 76 -13.46 2.97 16.18
CA ALA A 76 -12.01 2.92 16.34
C ALA A 76 -11.33 1.83 15.49
N ASN A 77 -12.07 0.81 15.07
CA ASN A 77 -11.54 -0.33 14.32
C ASN A 77 -11.88 -0.19 12.84
N PRO A 78 -10.89 -0.24 11.93
CA PRO A 78 -11.16 0.03 10.51
C PRO A 78 -12.02 -1.02 9.84
N LYS A 79 -12.81 -0.56 8.87
CA LYS A 79 -13.37 -1.43 7.84
C LYS A 79 -12.25 -1.89 6.91
N LEU A 80 -12.18 -3.18 6.67
CA LEU A 80 -11.15 -3.84 5.87
C LEU A 80 -11.69 -4.41 4.55
N ALA A 81 -13.02 -4.58 4.44
CA ALA A 81 -13.69 -5.14 3.28
C ALA A 81 -13.32 -4.39 1.98
N GLY A 82 -12.93 -5.11 0.94
CA GLY A 82 -12.63 -4.57 -0.38
C GLY A 82 -11.39 -3.65 -0.44
N LEU A 83 -10.54 -3.66 0.58
CA LEU A 83 -9.22 -3.05 0.46
C LEU A 83 -8.32 -3.95 -0.41
N ASN A 84 -7.41 -3.32 -1.16
CA ASN A 84 -6.48 -4.05 -2.02
C ASN A 84 -5.65 -5.08 -1.23
N GLU A 85 -5.52 -6.30 -1.75
CA GLU A 85 -4.80 -7.41 -1.12
C GLU A 85 -3.36 -7.04 -0.76
N VAL A 86 -2.63 -6.43 -1.69
CA VAL A 86 -1.23 -6.05 -1.48
C VAL A 86 -1.12 -4.99 -0.38
N TYR A 87 -2.06 -4.04 -0.33
CA TYR A 87 -2.12 -3.06 0.74
C TYR A 87 -2.40 -3.70 2.10
N LEU A 88 -3.38 -4.60 2.19
CA LEU A 88 -3.71 -5.31 3.42
C LEU A 88 -2.52 -6.11 3.94
N ASN A 89 -1.89 -6.92 3.07
CA ASN A 89 -0.70 -7.68 3.42
C ASN A 89 0.45 -6.76 3.87
N LYS A 90 0.71 -5.67 3.14
CA LYS A 90 1.69 -4.64 3.53
C LYS A 90 1.43 -4.13 4.94
N GLN A 91 0.17 -3.81 5.27
CA GLN A 91 -0.17 -3.29 6.58
C GLN A 91 0.07 -4.33 7.69
N LEU A 92 -0.29 -5.60 7.48
CA LEU A 92 -0.04 -6.69 8.45
C LEU A 92 1.47 -6.91 8.66
N VAL A 93 2.27 -6.85 7.59
CA VAL A 93 3.73 -6.92 7.70
C VAL A 93 4.30 -5.72 8.45
N GLU A 94 3.83 -4.52 8.16
CA GLU A 94 4.36 -3.29 8.76
C GLU A 94 3.98 -3.10 10.23
N PHE A 95 2.88 -3.69 10.69
CA PHE A 95 2.59 -3.75 12.13
C PHE A 95 3.63 -4.54 12.93
N THR A 96 4.42 -5.40 12.28
CA THR A 96 5.54 -6.08 12.95
C THR A 96 6.81 -5.24 13.04
N LYS A 97 6.80 -4.04 12.46
CA LYS A 97 7.95 -3.13 12.32
C LYS A 97 7.70 -1.81 13.06
N PRO A 98 8.77 -1.07 13.40
CA PRO A 98 8.63 0.20 14.13
C PRO A 98 7.93 1.32 13.34
N GLU A 99 7.83 1.21 12.01
CA GLU A 99 7.21 2.21 11.15
C GLU A 99 5.69 2.29 11.31
N ARG A 100 5.06 1.25 11.87
CA ARG A 100 3.63 1.24 12.18
C ARG A 100 3.36 0.59 13.53
N ASN A 101 3.63 1.33 14.59
CA ASN A 101 3.39 0.83 15.93
C ASN A 101 1.95 1.15 16.38
N GLN A 102 1.17 0.09 16.58
CA GLN A 102 -0.16 0.13 17.19
C GLN A 102 -0.25 -1.10 18.12
N PRO A 103 -0.27 -0.93 19.44
CA PRO A 103 -0.01 -2.02 20.39
C PRO A 103 -0.82 -3.29 20.14
N VAL A 104 -2.14 -3.17 19.90
CA VAL A 104 -3.02 -4.32 19.69
C VAL A 104 -2.67 -5.04 18.39
N MET A 105 -2.65 -4.30 17.26
CA MET A 105 -2.38 -4.91 15.96
C MET A 105 -0.92 -5.38 15.81
N THR A 106 0.02 -4.70 16.47
CA THR A 106 1.42 -5.13 16.53
C THR A 106 1.54 -6.49 17.22
N GLY A 107 0.82 -6.69 18.32
CA GLY A 107 0.78 -7.97 19.02
C GLY A 107 0.26 -9.09 18.11
N PHE A 108 -0.91 -8.91 17.52
CA PHE A 108 -1.54 -9.93 16.67
C PHE A 108 -0.77 -10.18 15.36
N ALA A 109 -0.27 -9.14 14.71
CA ALA A 109 0.47 -9.29 13.46
C ALA A 109 1.79 -10.08 13.63
N LYS A 110 2.42 -10.01 14.80
CA LYS A 110 3.61 -10.80 15.13
C LYS A 110 3.31 -12.29 15.31
N MET A 111 2.07 -12.65 15.64
CA MET A 111 1.64 -14.05 15.78
C MET A 111 1.33 -14.70 14.42
N LEU A 112 1.15 -13.90 13.36
CA LEU A 112 0.84 -14.39 12.02
C LEU A 112 2.10 -14.71 11.22
N THR A 113 2.10 -15.86 10.56
CA THR A 113 3.06 -16.18 9.50
C THR A 113 2.83 -15.30 8.27
N ASP A 114 3.82 -15.21 7.38
CA ASP A 114 3.69 -14.43 6.13
C ASP A 114 2.63 -15.02 5.19
N ALA A 115 2.45 -16.34 5.21
CA ALA A 115 1.37 -17.00 4.47
C ALA A 115 -0.01 -16.62 5.02
N GLU A 116 -0.19 -16.61 6.32
CA GLU A 116 -1.46 -16.21 6.97
C GLU A 116 -1.80 -14.74 6.71
N LYS A 117 -0.82 -13.84 6.75
CA LYS A 117 -1.02 -12.44 6.38
C LYS A 117 -1.53 -12.29 4.95
N LYS A 118 -0.94 -13.04 4.00
CA LYS A 118 -1.39 -13.07 2.60
C LYS A 118 -2.79 -13.66 2.46
N ASN A 119 -3.08 -14.76 3.16
CA ASN A 119 -4.38 -15.43 3.11
C ASN A 119 -5.50 -14.53 3.63
N ILE A 120 -5.30 -13.87 4.79
CA ILE A 120 -6.25 -12.91 5.35
C ILE A 120 -6.46 -11.72 4.39
N ALA A 121 -5.37 -11.20 3.80
CA ALA A 121 -5.45 -10.11 2.84
C ALA A 121 -6.26 -10.50 1.60
N ALA A 122 -6.04 -11.69 1.04
CA ALA A 122 -6.79 -12.23 -0.11
C ALA A 122 -8.29 -12.41 0.23
N TYR A 123 -8.61 -12.92 1.42
CA TYR A 123 -10.00 -13.04 1.86
C TYR A 123 -10.70 -11.68 1.94
N LEU A 124 -10.07 -10.71 2.58
CA LEU A 124 -10.67 -9.38 2.79
C LEU A 124 -10.80 -8.56 1.50
N ALA A 125 -9.89 -8.76 0.56
CA ALA A 125 -9.87 -8.02 -0.70
C ALA A 125 -11.09 -8.28 -1.57
N VAL A 126 -11.68 -9.47 -1.49
CA VAL A 126 -12.88 -9.84 -2.26
C VAL A 126 -14.19 -9.57 -1.53
N GLN A 127 -14.13 -9.03 -0.31
CA GLN A 127 -15.34 -8.71 0.45
C GLN A 127 -15.99 -7.41 -0.04
N THR A 128 -17.32 -7.37 -0.02
CA THR A 128 -18.08 -6.17 -0.38
C THR A 128 -18.07 -5.17 0.77
N PRO A 129 -17.53 -3.96 0.55
CA PRO A 129 -17.52 -2.93 1.58
C PRO A 129 -18.93 -2.35 1.78
N LYS A 130 -19.35 -2.23 3.04
CA LYS A 130 -20.56 -1.50 3.40
C LYS A 130 -20.31 0.01 3.38
N PRO A 131 -21.22 0.80 2.80
CA PRO A 131 -21.09 2.25 2.76
C PRO A 131 -21.04 2.85 4.17
N GLY A 132 -20.48 4.03 4.28
CA GLY A 132 -20.58 4.90 5.43
C GLY A 132 -21.46 6.11 5.12
N ALA A 133 -21.43 7.09 6.02
CA ALA A 133 -22.12 8.37 5.85
C ALA A 133 -21.33 9.49 6.54
N ALA A 134 -21.31 10.67 5.92
CA ALA A 134 -20.94 11.90 6.60
C ALA A 134 -22.00 12.22 7.65
N LYS A 135 -21.60 12.72 8.80
CA LYS A 135 -22.48 12.99 9.94
C LYS A 135 -22.56 14.47 10.29
N ASN A 136 -21.55 15.23 9.93
CA ASN A 136 -21.46 16.64 10.30
C ASN A 136 -21.73 17.54 9.07
N LYS A 137 -22.94 18.09 9.01
CA LYS A 137 -23.37 18.97 7.92
C LYS A 137 -22.57 20.28 7.86
N ASP A 138 -22.06 20.77 9.00
CA ASP A 138 -21.38 22.05 9.09
C ASP A 138 -19.94 21.96 8.52
N THR A 139 -19.31 20.81 8.62
CA THR A 139 -17.92 20.62 8.20
C THR A 139 -17.76 19.81 6.90
N VAL A 140 -18.80 19.14 6.41
CA VAL A 140 -18.72 18.29 5.23
C VAL A 140 -18.27 19.05 3.97
N GLU A 141 -18.70 20.30 3.80
CA GLU A 141 -18.28 21.13 2.66
C GLU A 141 -16.80 21.55 2.77
N LEU A 142 -16.29 21.80 3.99
CA LEU A 142 -14.86 22.00 4.21
C LEU A 142 -14.09 20.72 3.83
N GLY A 143 -14.53 19.57 4.33
CA GLY A 143 -13.93 18.27 4.00
C GLY A 143 -13.91 17.98 2.50
N LYS A 144 -14.99 18.31 1.80
CA LYS A 144 -15.10 18.19 0.35
C LYS A 144 -14.07 19.07 -0.40
N ARG A 145 -13.95 20.33 0.02
CA ARG A 145 -12.93 21.24 -0.58
C ARG A 145 -11.53 20.71 -0.38
N ILE A 146 -11.18 20.29 0.84
CA ILE A 146 -9.86 19.71 1.15
C ILE A 146 -9.64 18.44 0.34
N TYR A 147 -10.61 17.53 0.31
CA TYR A 147 -10.46 16.26 -0.40
C TYR A 147 -10.25 16.46 -1.90
N ARG A 148 -11.01 17.36 -2.53
CA ARG A 148 -11.03 17.57 -3.98
C ARG A 148 -10.03 18.62 -4.47
N GLY A 149 -9.73 19.63 -3.67
CA GLY A 149 -8.90 20.77 -4.05
C GLY A 149 -7.58 20.89 -3.27
N GLY A 150 -7.47 20.23 -2.12
CA GLY A 150 -6.34 20.43 -1.22
C GLY A 150 -6.42 21.78 -0.47
N ILE A 151 -5.27 22.22 0.04
CA ILE A 151 -5.08 23.53 0.72
C ILE A 151 -3.78 24.12 0.17
N ALA A 152 -3.90 24.98 -0.82
CA ALA A 152 -2.73 25.55 -1.54
C ALA A 152 -1.77 26.28 -0.61
N GLU A 153 -2.29 27.08 0.31
CA GLU A 153 -1.52 27.91 1.26
C GLU A 153 -0.67 27.06 2.22
N LYS A 154 -1.06 25.80 2.42
CA LYS A 154 -0.35 24.83 3.25
C LYS A 154 0.41 23.78 2.43
N SER A 155 0.41 23.93 1.09
CA SER A 155 0.97 22.92 0.18
C SER A 155 0.43 21.49 0.46
N VAL A 156 -0.87 21.40 0.79
CA VAL A 156 -1.60 20.14 0.93
C VAL A 156 -2.26 19.81 -0.41
N PRO A 157 -1.85 18.73 -1.10
CA PRO A 157 -2.47 18.34 -2.36
C PRO A 157 -3.89 17.83 -2.14
N ALA A 158 -4.70 17.82 -3.20
CA ALA A 158 -6.00 17.16 -3.18
C ALA A 158 -5.86 15.68 -2.84
N CYS A 159 -6.57 15.20 -1.83
CA CYS A 159 -6.55 13.78 -1.44
C CYS A 159 -7.03 12.88 -2.60
N ALA A 160 -7.97 13.40 -3.39
CA ALA A 160 -8.54 12.74 -4.56
C ALA A 160 -7.49 12.41 -5.63
N SER A 161 -6.38 13.15 -5.74
CA SER A 161 -5.33 12.91 -6.73
C SER A 161 -4.62 11.56 -6.53
N CYS A 162 -4.58 11.07 -5.28
CA CYS A 162 -3.99 9.78 -4.95
C CYS A 162 -5.05 8.74 -4.56
N HIS A 163 -6.09 9.14 -3.84
CA HIS A 163 -7.10 8.21 -3.33
C HIS A 163 -8.33 8.07 -4.22
N GLY A 164 -8.34 8.72 -5.39
CA GLY A 164 -9.46 8.68 -6.34
C GLY A 164 -10.59 9.64 -5.98
N ALA A 165 -11.33 10.10 -6.97
CA ALA A 165 -12.40 11.10 -6.80
C ALA A 165 -13.54 10.63 -5.88
N SER A 166 -13.84 9.32 -5.90
CA SER A 166 -14.83 8.66 -5.02
C SER A 166 -14.20 7.92 -3.85
N GLY A 167 -12.90 8.11 -3.60
CA GLY A 167 -12.21 7.46 -2.50
C GLY A 167 -12.02 5.95 -2.67
N THR A 168 -12.09 5.45 -3.89
CA THR A 168 -11.90 4.01 -4.20
C THR A 168 -10.45 3.57 -4.07
N GLY A 169 -9.52 4.52 -4.03
CA GLY A 169 -8.08 4.26 -4.05
C GLY A 169 -7.53 4.04 -5.45
N MET A 170 -6.22 3.97 -5.54
CA MET A 170 -5.51 3.47 -6.70
C MET A 170 -4.80 2.18 -6.29
N PRO A 171 -5.01 1.07 -7.01
CA PRO A 171 -4.51 -0.24 -6.63
C PRO A 171 -3.02 -0.23 -6.34
N ILE A 172 -2.64 -0.98 -5.30
CA ILE A 172 -1.34 -1.19 -4.71
C ILE A 172 -0.86 -0.04 -3.83
N GLN A 173 -0.81 1.19 -4.31
CA GLN A 173 -0.13 2.28 -3.59
C GLN A 173 -1.05 3.04 -2.62
N TYR A 174 -2.26 3.36 -3.04
CA TYR A 174 -3.17 4.23 -2.30
C TYR A 174 -4.45 3.49 -1.93
N PRO A 175 -4.72 3.33 -0.63
CA PRO A 175 -5.89 2.57 -0.20
C PRO A 175 -7.18 3.30 -0.49
N ARG A 176 -8.26 2.51 -0.61
CA ARG A 176 -9.61 3.01 -0.55
C ARG A 176 -9.86 3.70 0.79
N LEU A 177 -10.46 4.88 0.75
CA LEU A 177 -10.87 5.68 1.90
C LEU A 177 -12.40 5.76 2.03
N GLY A 178 -13.13 5.70 0.90
CA GLY A 178 -14.58 5.85 0.86
C GLY A 178 -15.28 4.88 1.80
N GLY A 179 -16.19 5.40 2.62
CA GLY A 179 -16.96 4.64 3.58
C GLY A 179 -16.24 4.24 4.86
N GLN A 180 -14.98 4.65 5.07
CA GLN A 180 -14.23 4.36 6.30
C GLN A 180 -14.78 5.15 7.48
N HIS A 181 -14.56 4.64 8.70
CA HIS A 181 -14.95 5.34 9.92
C HIS A 181 -14.18 6.67 10.09
N GLN A 182 -14.92 7.70 10.51
CA GLN A 182 -14.38 9.03 10.79
C GLN A 182 -13.28 8.97 11.85
N ASP A 183 -13.58 8.36 13.00
CA ASP A 183 -12.67 8.29 14.14
C ASP A 183 -11.37 7.57 13.76
N TYR A 184 -11.48 6.45 13.02
CA TYR A 184 -10.31 5.76 12.52
C TYR A 184 -9.49 6.64 11.56
N THR A 185 -10.15 7.35 10.64
CA THR A 185 -9.47 8.21 9.67
C THR A 185 -8.74 9.36 10.37
N VAL A 186 -9.38 10.02 11.33
CA VAL A 186 -8.75 11.04 12.19
C VAL A 186 -7.57 10.47 12.94
N ALA A 187 -7.73 9.31 13.59
CA ALA A 187 -6.67 8.65 14.34
C ALA A 187 -5.46 8.31 13.45
N GLN A 188 -5.68 7.89 12.18
CA GLN A 188 -4.58 7.63 11.27
C GLN A 188 -3.86 8.91 10.83
N LEU A 189 -4.58 9.98 10.50
CA LEU A 189 -3.96 11.27 10.17
C LEU A 189 -3.15 11.80 11.36
N THR A 190 -3.71 11.73 12.58
CA THR A 190 -2.99 12.10 13.80
C THR A 190 -1.74 11.24 14.03
N ALA A 191 -1.83 9.93 13.80
CA ALA A 191 -0.69 9.02 13.92
C ALA A 191 0.42 9.31 12.90
N PHE A 192 0.07 9.67 11.66
CA PHE A 192 1.04 10.14 10.66
C PHE A 192 1.68 11.46 11.07
N ARG A 193 0.90 12.41 11.57
CA ARG A 193 1.41 13.72 12.04
C ARG A 193 2.35 13.56 13.23
N GLY A 194 1.97 12.73 14.21
CA GLY A 194 2.72 12.51 15.43
C GLY A 194 3.85 11.48 15.33
N GLY A 195 4.04 10.84 14.16
CA GLY A 195 5.12 9.90 13.91
C GLY A 195 4.92 8.50 14.51
N ALA A 196 3.74 8.18 15.09
CA ALA A 196 3.39 6.82 15.51
C ALA A 196 3.14 5.89 14.29
N ARG A 197 2.81 6.50 13.14
CA ARG A 197 2.70 5.84 11.85
C ARG A 197 3.63 6.53 10.85
N LYS A 198 4.70 5.83 10.40
CA LYS A 198 5.75 6.37 9.51
C LYS A 198 5.85 5.60 8.19
N ASN A 199 4.95 4.68 7.95
CA ASN A 199 4.99 3.76 6.81
C ASN A 199 4.57 4.39 5.46
N SER A 200 4.41 5.72 5.41
CA SER A 200 4.22 6.53 4.22
C SER A 200 4.74 7.96 4.45
N ALA A 201 5.86 8.28 3.84
CA ALA A 201 6.45 9.61 3.92
C ALA A 201 5.51 10.70 3.39
N GLN A 202 4.79 10.40 2.30
CA GLN A 202 3.81 11.32 1.72
C GLN A 202 2.71 11.66 2.71
N MET A 203 2.11 10.64 3.35
CA MET A 203 1.03 10.86 4.32
C MET A 203 1.52 11.59 5.57
N SER A 204 2.74 11.30 6.04
CA SER A 204 3.34 12.03 7.16
C SER A 204 3.52 13.51 6.82
N THR A 205 4.06 13.82 5.63
CA THR A 205 4.24 15.21 5.16
C THR A 205 2.90 15.95 5.03
N ILE A 206 1.87 15.31 4.50
CA ILE A 206 0.53 15.90 4.34
C ILE A 206 -0.11 16.12 5.71
N ALA A 207 -0.08 15.11 6.58
CA ALA A 207 -0.73 15.16 7.88
C ALA A 207 -0.12 16.22 8.81
N MET A 208 1.20 16.47 8.73
CA MET A 208 1.86 17.55 9.49
C MET A 208 1.34 18.96 9.17
N ARG A 209 0.72 19.14 8.01
CA ARG A 209 0.21 20.43 7.53
C ARG A 209 -1.27 20.65 7.81
N LEU A 210 -1.99 19.60 8.25
CA LEU A 210 -3.40 19.66 8.55
C LEU A 210 -3.65 20.04 10.01
N SER A 211 -4.62 20.92 10.26
CA SER A 211 -5.16 21.16 11.60
C SER A 211 -6.09 20.01 12.02
N ASP A 212 -6.42 19.96 13.32
CA ASP A 212 -7.36 18.96 13.85
C ASP A 212 -8.75 19.09 13.21
N ASP A 213 -9.21 20.31 12.97
CA ASP A 213 -10.51 20.54 12.36
C ASP A 213 -10.54 20.16 10.89
N GLU A 214 -9.44 20.40 10.17
CA GLU A 214 -9.29 19.96 8.78
C GLU A 214 -9.25 18.42 8.68
N MET A 215 -8.56 17.75 9.63
CA MET A 215 -8.56 16.28 9.71
C MET A 215 -9.97 15.73 9.98
N LYS A 216 -10.70 16.32 10.92
CA LYS A 216 -12.08 15.92 11.23
C LYS A 216 -13.02 16.15 10.04
N ALA A 217 -12.91 17.31 9.39
CA ALA A 217 -13.72 17.65 8.24
C ALA A 217 -13.51 16.70 7.06
N VAL A 218 -12.24 16.44 6.69
CA VAL A 218 -11.94 15.52 5.59
C VAL A 218 -12.30 14.07 5.93
N ALA A 219 -12.14 13.64 7.18
CA ALA A 219 -12.54 12.32 7.63
C ALA A 219 -14.06 12.11 7.56
N ASP A 220 -14.85 13.12 7.92
CA ASP A 220 -16.30 13.07 7.80
C ASP A 220 -16.75 12.99 6.34
N TYR A 221 -16.18 13.82 5.47
CA TYR A 221 -16.46 13.77 4.04
C TYR A 221 -16.13 12.41 3.43
N VAL A 222 -14.97 11.86 3.75
CA VAL A 222 -14.48 10.56 3.26
C VAL A 222 -15.41 9.42 3.70
N ALA A 223 -15.96 9.48 4.90
CA ALA A 223 -16.90 8.47 5.38
C ALA A 223 -18.18 8.40 4.53
N GLY A 224 -18.58 9.50 3.89
CA GLY A 224 -19.74 9.58 3.00
C GLY A 224 -19.45 9.26 1.53
N LEU A 225 -18.20 9.10 1.11
CA LEU A 225 -17.85 8.77 -0.27
C LEU A 225 -18.30 7.34 -0.63
N LYS A 226 -18.84 7.22 -1.87
CA LYS A 226 -19.39 5.97 -2.43
C LYS A 226 -18.75 5.69 -3.79
#